data_98d7097ce35d8d595ba5f576bb51fbdf
#
_entry.id   98d7097ce35d8d595ba5f576bb51fbdf
#
_cell.length_a   1.000
_cell.length_b   1.000
_cell.length_c   1.000
_cell.angle_alpha   90.00
_cell.angle_beta   90.00
_cell.angle_gamma   90.00
#
_symmetry.space_group_name_H-M   'P 1'
#
loop_
_entity.id
_entity.type
_entity.pdbx_description
1 polymer ?
#
loop_
_entity_poly.entity_id
_entity_poly.type
_entity_poly.pdbx_seq_one_letter_code
_entity_poly.pdbx_strand_id
1 'polypeptide(L)'
;SGDTCYKAAWLCHSIAENYDSVEAFGYWLLTDFIEERGPFNRLFHGGYGLFTFNGIPKAGWQALNLLHSTGDQVLYSGDWYLVTRSARQLQILLFHYCDYDSLYRHRYRKLEYPEEAYRVFRTSNVMDVRMQLNSLVPQPHRMQQFIIDREHDYSFDHWLRWGAPNDLSVAEVVQLHRASEPGYRSTLLCPDEKGEFVLQSRLQPHEVQLFIIELNNG
;
A
#
# COMPACT_ATOMS: atom_id res chain seq x y z
N SER A 1 2.49 -14.40 1.64
CA SER A 1 2.31 -13.15 0.89
C SER A 1 1.27 -12.21 1.51
N GLY A 2 0.31 -12.73 2.29
CA GLY A 2 -0.71 -11.91 2.98
C GLY A 2 -0.14 -10.85 3.92
N ASP A 3 1.04 -11.07 4.46
CA ASP A 3 1.69 -10.19 5.44
C ASP A 3 2.61 -9.13 4.79
N THR A 4 2.94 -9.28 3.51
CA THR A 4 3.89 -8.42 2.79
C THR A 4 3.20 -7.20 2.16
N CYS A 5 3.97 -6.19 1.75
CA CYS A 5 3.49 -5.02 1.00
C CYS A 5 2.78 -5.40 -0.32
N TYR A 6 3.03 -6.60 -0.85
CA TYR A 6 2.26 -7.16 -1.97
C TYR A 6 0.75 -7.05 -1.76
N LYS A 7 0.24 -7.33 -0.54
CA LYS A 7 -1.20 -7.28 -0.28
C LYS A 7 -1.76 -5.87 -0.43
N ALA A 8 -0.99 -4.85 -0.05
CA ALA A 8 -1.37 -3.46 -0.25
C ALA A 8 -1.47 -3.11 -1.75
N ALA A 9 -0.42 -3.40 -2.53
CA ALA A 9 -0.40 -3.14 -3.97
C ALA A 9 -1.48 -3.94 -4.71
N TRP A 10 -1.72 -5.20 -4.31
CA TRP A 10 -2.78 -6.03 -4.88
C TRP A 10 -4.17 -5.46 -4.63
N LEU A 11 -4.46 -4.98 -3.41
CA LEU A 11 -5.75 -4.36 -3.09
C LEU A 11 -5.97 -3.09 -3.90
N CYS A 12 -4.98 -2.20 -3.97
CA CYS A 12 -5.07 -0.98 -4.75
C CYS A 12 -5.30 -1.28 -6.24
N HIS A 13 -4.54 -2.22 -6.81
CA HIS A 13 -4.70 -2.65 -8.20
C HIS A 13 -6.09 -3.25 -8.44
N SER A 14 -6.53 -4.20 -7.59
CA SER A 14 -7.83 -4.88 -7.76
C SER A 14 -9.01 -3.91 -7.66
N ILE A 15 -8.94 -2.91 -6.78
CA ILE A 15 -9.99 -1.90 -6.64
C ILE A 15 -9.95 -0.92 -7.81
N ALA A 16 -8.76 -0.45 -8.22
CA ALA A 16 -8.61 0.46 -9.36
C ALA A 16 -9.03 -0.18 -10.70
N GLU A 17 -8.90 -1.50 -10.85
CA GLU A 17 -9.31 -2.23 -12.04
C GLU A 17 -10.83 -2.46 -12.11
N ASN A 18 -11.50 -2.53 -10.96
CA ASN A 18 -12.92 -2.96 -10.90
C ASN A 18 -13.86 -1.91 -10.31
N TYR A 19 -13.43 -0.68 -10.02
CA TYR A 19 -14.24 0.32 -9.31
C TYR A 19 -15.55 0.69 -10.03
N ASP A 20 -15.60 0.57 -11.35
CA ASP A 20 -16.77 0.86 -12.19
C ASP A 20 -17.63 -0.36 -12.51
N SER A 21 -17.16 -1.55 -12.15
CA SER A 21 -17.77 -2.83 -12.47
C SER A 21 -18.46 -3.51 -11.28
N VAL A 22 -18.18 -3.04 -10.05
CA VAL A 22 -18.72 -3.62 -8.82
C VAL A 22 -19.29 -2.54 -7.89
N GLU A 23 -20.42 -2.84 -7.25
CA GLU A 23 -21.05 -1.92 -6.29
C GLU A 23 -20.36 -1.91 -4.92
N ALA A 24 -19.70 -3.00 -4.55
CA ALA A 24 -19.02 -3.12 -3.27
C ALA A 24 -17.86 -4.12 -3.33
N PHE A 25 -16.86 -3.87 -2.51
CA PHE A 25 -15.69 -4.75 -2.33
C PHE A 25 -15.71 -5.31 -0.90
N GLY A 26 -15.95 -6.61 -0.78
CA GLY A 26 -15.87 -7.32 0.50
C GLY A 26 -14.48 -7.95 0.67
N TYR A 27 -13.80 -7.67 1.78
CA TYR A 27 -12.53 -8.31 2.09
C TYR A 27 -12.71 -9.42 3.14
N TRP A 28 -12.26 -10.61 2.84
CA TRP A 28 -12.16 -11.72 3.77
C TRP A 28 -10.70 -11.89 4.17
N LEU A 29 -10.25 -11.64 5.38
CA LEU A 29 -10.99 -11.56 6.66
C LEU A 29 -10.37 -10.43 7.50
N LEU A 30 -11.01 -10.00 8.61
CA LEU A 30 -10.51 -8.89 9.43
C LEU A 30 -9.24 -9.26 10.21
N THR A 31 -9.17 -10.44 10.81
CA THR A 31 -8.08 -10.84 11.69
C THR A 31 -7.69 -12.29 11.48
N ASP A 32 -6.41 -12.60 11.62
CA ASP A 32 -5.85 -13.95 11.60
C ASP A 32 -6.33 -14.83 12.79
N PHE A 33 -7.19 -14.32 13.66
CA PHE A 33 -7.76 -15.10 14.76
C PHE A 33 -8.64 -16.26 14.27
N ILE A 34 -9.31 -16.08 13.12
CA ILE A 34 -10.14 -17.11 12.49
C ILE A 34 -9.41 -17.62 11.25
N GLU A 35 -8.69 -18.73 11.38
CA GLU A 35 -7.96 -19.36 10.29
C GLU A 35 -8.57 -20.70 9.89
N GLU A 36 -8.88 -20.84 8.61
CA GLU A 36 -9.45 -22.09 8.06
C GLU A 36 -8.43 -23.25 8.02
N ARG A 37 -7.13 -22.94 8.11
CA ARG A 37 -6.04 -23.93 7.96
C ARG A 37 -5.48 -24.44 9.27
N GLY A 38 -6.09 -24.07 10.40
CA GLY A 38 -5.67 -24.50 11.74
C GLY A 38 -4.77 -23.51 12.48
N PRO A 39 -4.38 -23.80 13.71
CA PRO A 39 -3.60 -22.88 14.51
C PRO A 39 -2.20 -22.70 13.92
N PHE A 40 -1.82 -21.45 13.70
CA PHE A 40 -0.47 -21.08 13.31
C PHE A 40 0.32 -20.67 14.56
N ASN A 41 1.58 -21.06 14.58
CA ASN A 41 2.50 -20.78 15.68
C ASN A 41 3.43 -19.60 15.40
N ARG A 42 3.10 -18.78 14.40
CA ARG A 42 3.89 -17.60 14.00
C ARG A 42 3.01 -16.38 13.88
N LEU A 43 3.56 -15.24 14.28
CA LEU A 43 2.88 -13.94 14.22
C LEU A 43 2.44 -13.58 12.78
N PHE A 44 3.38 -13.67 11.84
CA PHE A 44 3.14 -13.46 10.42
C PHE A 44 3.30 -14.80 9.70
N HIS A 45 2.21 -15.42 9.37
CA HIS A 45 2.17 -16.76 8.76
C HIS A 45 1.57 -16.78 7.35
N GLY A 46 1.34 -15.58 6.78
CA GLY A 46 0.78 -15.44 5.43
C GLY A 46 -0.74 -15.53 5.37
N GLY A 47 -1.43 -15.42 6.51
CA GLY A 47 -2.88 -15.50 6.63
C GLY A 47 -3.62 -14.37 5.90
N TYR A 48 -4.94 -14.51 5.79
CA TYR A 48 -5.81 -13.58 5.05
C TYR A 48 -6.18 -12.34 5.87
N GLY A 49 -6.02 -12.37 7.19
CA GLY A 49 -6.40 -11.25 8.07
C GLY A 49 -5.74 -9.92 7.67
N LEU A 50 -6.49 -8.84 7.88
CA LEU A 50 -5.95 -7.48 7.82
C LEU A 50 -5.12 -7.13 9.05
N PHE A 51 -5.37 -7.86 10.15
CA PHE A 51 -4.62 -7.80 11.39
C PHE A 51 -4.04 -9.16 11.73
N THR A 52 -2.88 -9.18 12.35
CA THR A 52 -2.34 -10.40 12.94
C THR A 52 -3.19 -10.85 14.12
N PHE A 53 -2.96 -12.07 14.62
CA PHE A 53 -3.57 -12.57 15.84
C PHE A 53 -3.39 -11.61 17.04
N ASN A 54 -2.25 -10.92 17.15
CA ASN A 54 -1.96 -9.96 18.21
C ASN A 54 -2.49 -8.54 17.90
N GLY A 55 -3.32 -8.39 16.88
CA GLY A 55 -3.95 -7.12 16.51
C GLY A 55 -3.01 -6.15 15.79
N ILE A 56 -1.84 -6.58 15.30
CA ILE A 56 -0.91 -5.71 14.55
C ILE A 56 -1.47 -5.52 13.13
N PRO A 57 -1.66 -4.27 12.66
CA PRO A 57 -2.13 -4.01 11.31
C PRO A 57 -1.15 -4.51 10.26
N LYS A 58 -1.67 -5.14 9.21
CA LYS A 58 -0.90 -5.55 8.04
C LYS A 58 -0.99 -4.52 6.92
N ALA A 59 -0.12 -4.62 5.92
CA ALA A 59 -0.08 -3.70 4.78
C ALA A 59 -1.44 -3.57 4.06
N GLY A 60 -2.22 -4.65 4.00
CA GLY A 60 -3.57 -4.63 3.42
C GLY A 60 -4.54 -3.70 4.15
N TRP A 61 -4.48 -3.62 5.49
CA TRP A 61 -5.28 -2.68 6.27
C TRP A 61 -4.95 -1.24 5.92
N GLN A 62 -3.67 -0.92 5.87
CA GLN A 62 -3.25 0.45 5.55
C GLN A 62 -3.59 0.84 4.11
N ALA A 63 -3.52 -0.10 3.17
CA ALA A 63 -3.97 0.15 1.80
C ALA A 63 -5.47 0.49 1.74
N LEU A 64 -6.33 -0.18 2.52
CA LEU A 64 -7.74 0.16 2.62
C LEU A 64 -7.97 1.53 3.25
N ASN A 65 -7.16 1.93 4.24
CA ASN A 65 -7.20 3.28 4.81
C ASN A 65 -6.78 4.34 3.79
N LEU A 66 -5.75 4.07 2.97
CA LEU A 66 -5.36 4.98 1.89
C LEU A 66 -6.46 5.09 0.82
N LEU A 67 -7.07 3.98 0.44
CA LEU A 67 -8.20 3.95 -0.48
C LEU A 67 -9.43 4.70 0.08
N HIS A 68 -9.71 4.56 1.38
CA HIS A 68 -10.77 5.34 2.05
C HIS A 68 -10.49 6.86 2.03
N SER A 69 -9.22 7.26 1.94
CA SER A 69 -8.81 8.66 1.86
C SER A 69 -8.84 9.22 0.43
N THR A 70 -9.23 8.43 -0.57
CA THR A 70 -9.44 8.91 -1.94
C THR A 70 -10.78 9.64 -2.06
N GLY A 71 -10.91 10.46 -3.09
CA GLY A 71 -12.14 11.22 -3.36
C GLY A 71 -13.25 10.38 -3.98
N ASP A 72 -14.44 10.90 -3.96
CA ASP A 72 -15.67 10.28 -4.48
C ASP A 72 -15.81 10.35 -6.01
N GLN A 73 -15.05 11.24 -6.65
CA GLN A 73 -15.02 11.37 -8.12
C GLN A 73 -13.73 10.76 -8.67
N VAL A 74 -13.82 9.66 -9.40
CA VAL A 74 -12.70 9.12 -10.17
C VAL A 74 -12.50 9.96 -11.42
N LEU A 75 -11.29 10.49 -11.61
CA LEU A 75 -10.90 11.23 -12.81
C LEU A 75 -10.19 10.33 -13.82
N TYR A 76 -9.24 9.51 -13.34
CA TYR A 76 -8.45 8.59 -14.15
C TYR A 76 -8.09 7.35 -13.37
N SER A 77 -8.03 6.21 -14.03
CA SER A 77 -7.53 4.96 -13.48
C SER A 77 -6.68 4.21 -14.52
N GLY A 78 -5.82 3.33 -14.04
CA GLY A 78 -4.99 2.48 -14.88
C GLY A 78 -4.27 1.41 -14.07
N ASP A 79 -3.43 0.61 -14.72
CA ASP A 79 -2.78 -0.57 -14.12
C ASP A 79 -1.92 -0.28 -12.88
N TRP A 80 -1.54 0.99 -12.68
CA TRP A 80 -0.62 1.41 -11.61
C TRP A 80 -1.02 2.72 -10.92
N TYR A 81 -2.19 3.27 -11.23
CA TYR A 81 -2.66 4.52 -10.62
C TYR A 81 -4.18 4.60 -10.54
N LEU A 82 -4.63 5.38 -9.56
CA LEU A 82 -6.00 5.87 -9.42
C LEU A 82 -5.94 7.36 -9.05
N VAL A 83 -6.55 8.22 -9.86
CA VAL A 83 -6.65 9.65 -9.61
C VAL A 83 -8.09 10.01 -9.29
N THR A 84 -8.31 10.58 -8.13
CA THR A 84 -9.64 10.97 -7.65
C THR A 84 -9.66 12.42 -7.22
N ARG A 85 -10.86 12.96 -7.10
CA ARG A 85 -11.10 14.32 -6.64
C ARG A 85 -12.23 14.36 -5.63
N SER A 86 -12.06 15.17 -4.61
CA SER A 86 -13.12 15.68 -3.74
C SER A 86 -13.28 17.19 -3.93
N ALA A 87 -14.18 17.82 -3.20
CA ALA A 87 -14.46 19.25 -3.36
C ALA A 87 -13.21 20.16 -3.20
N ARG A 88 -12.27 19.77 -2.37
CA ARG A 88 -11.08 20.57 -2.00
C ARG A 88 -9.74 19.87 -2.18
N GLN A 89 -9.71 18.66 -2.70
CA GLN A 89 -8.50 17.86 -2.80
C GLN A 89 -8.45 17.10 -4.10
N LEU A 90 -7.22 16.94 -4.61
CA LEU A 90 -6.87 15.97 -5.65
C LEU A 90 -6.08 14.86 -4.96
N GLN A 91 -6.48 13.62 -5.17
CA GLN A 91 -5.80 12.44 -4.64
C GLN A 91 -5.21 11.64 -5.80
N ILE A 92 -3.94 11.27 -5.67
CA ILE A 92 -3.22 10.45 -6.63
C ILE A 92 -2.68 9.24 -5.89
N LEU A 93 -3.31 8.10 -6.10
CA LEU A 93 -2.86 6.82 -5.58
C LEU A 93 -2.02 6.13 -6.65
N LEU A 94 -0.77 5.85 -6.34
CA LEU A 94 0.17 5.09 -7.17
C LEU A 94 0.45 3.75 -6.51
N PHE A 95 0.54 2.68 -7.30
CA PHE A 95 0.84 1.34 -6.78
C PHE A 95 1.61 0.52 -7.80
N HIS A 96 2.66 -0.15 -7.34
CA HIS A 96 3.47 -1.03 -8.17
C HIS A 96 3.15 -2.50 -7.85
N TYR A 97 2.07 -2.99 -8.43
CA TYR A 97 1.67 -4.39 -8.29
C TYR A 97 2.59 -5.30 -9.15
N CYS A 98 3.13 -6.34 -8.52
CA CYS A 98 3.91 -7.37 -9.19
C CYS A 98 3.30 -8.74 -8.90
N ASP A 99 3.04 -9.49 -9.95
CA ASP A 99 2.40 -10.80 -9.86
C ASP A 99 3.34 -11.88 -9.32
N TYR A 100 2.79 -13.01 -8.93
CA TYR A 100 3.58 -14.18 -8.55
C TYR A 100 4.40 -14.72 -9.72
N ASP A 101 5.57 -15.29 -9.40
CA ASP A 101 6.30 -16.07 -10.39
C ASP A 101 5.53 -17.34 -10.78
N SER A 102 5.84 -17.88 -11.94
CA SER A 102 5.15 -19.06 -12.48
C SER A 102 5.37 -20.30 -11.62
N LEU A 103 6.55 -20.46 -11.02
CA LEU A 103 6.87 -21.64 -10.20
C LEU A 103 6.02 -21.64 -8.90
N TYR A 104 5.87 -20.48 -8.27
CA TYR A 104 5.02 -20.37 -7.09
C TYR A 104 3.53 -20.51 -7.44
N ARG A 105 3.08 -19.86 -8.51
CA ARG A 105 1.69 -19.92 -9.00
C ARG A 105 1.26 -21.38 -9.29
N HIS A 106 2.13 -22.16 -9.89
CA HIS A 106 1.87 -23.56 -10.18
C HIS A 106 2.27 -24.53 -9.07
N ARG A 107 2.57 -24.01 -7.85
CA ARG A 107 2.89 -24.80 -6.65
C ARG A 107 4.19 -25.64 -6.76
N TYR A 108 5.09 -25.32 -7.66
CA TYR A 108 6.41 -25.93 -7.73
C TYR A 108 7.38 -25.36 -6.69
N ARG A 109 7.09 -24.17 -6.18
CA ARG A 109 7.82 -23.54 -5.07
C ARG A 109 6.88 -23.37 -3.87
N LYS A 110 7.33 -23.80 -2.69
CA LYS A 110 6.67 -23.56 -1.40
C LYS A 110 7.50 -22.58 -0.59
N LEU A 111 6.86 -21.78 0.24
CA LEU A 111 7.54 -20.97 1.24
C LEU A 111 7.77 -21.84 2.47
N GLU A 112 9.01 -21.99 2.89
CA GLU A 112 9.38 -22.68 4.12
C GLU A 112 9.66 -21.69 5.24
N TYR A 113 10.23 -20.53 4.89
CA TYR A 113 10.65 -19.50 5.82
C TYR A 113 10.02 -18.15 5.48
N PRO A 114 9.68 -17.30 6.50
CA PRO A 114 9.12 -15.97 6.29
C PRO A 114 10.02 -15.06 5.43
N GLU A 115 11.34 -15.20 5.54
CA GLU A 115 12.34 -14.43 4.79
C GLU A 115 12.24 -14.62 3.27
N GLU A 116 11.62 -15.71 2.86
CA GLU A 116 11.39 -16.01 1.45
C GLU A 116 10.12 -15.37 0.88
N ALA A 117 9.32 -14.69 1.72
CA ALA A 117 7.99 -14.19 1.36
C ALA A 117 7.98 -13.29 0.11
N TYR A 118 9.08 -12.59 -0.16
CA TYR A 118 9.23 -11.75 -1.36
C TYR A 118 9.86 -12.48 -2.56
N ARG A 119 10.41 -13.68 -2.37
CA ARG A 119 11.04 -14.45 -3.46
C ARG A 119 10.05 -15.15 -4.39
N VAL A 120 8.77 -15.07 -4.07
CA VAL A 120 7.69 -15.72 -4.84
C VAL A 120 7.09 -14.85 -5.92
N PHE A 121 7.55 -13.63 -6.05
CA PHE A 121 7.06 -12.69 -7.05
C PHE A 121 7.99 -12.62 -8.25
N ARG A 122 7.44 -12.21 -9.39
CA ARG A 122 8.25 -11.92 -10.58
C ARG A 122 9.25 -10.81 -10.23
N THR A 123 10.46 -10.96 -10.72
CA THR A 123 11.43 -9.87 -10.66
C THR A 123 10.88 -8.69 -11.44
N SER A 124 10.76 -7.55 -10.79
CA SER A 124 10.33 -6.31 -11.41
C SER A 124 11.35 -5.22 -11.11
N ASN A 125 11.53 -4.34 -12.07
CA ASN A 125 12.36 -3.15 -11.89
C ASN A 125 11.59 -2.10 -11.10
N VAL A 126 12.31 -1.12 -10.59
CA VAL A 126 11.72 0.09 -10.05
C VAL A 126 10.90 0.80 -11.12
N MET A 127 9.74 1.32 -10.76
CA MET A 127 8.87 2.07 -11.65
C MET A 127 9.06 3.57 -11.44
N ASP A 128 9.56 4.26 -12.47
CA ASP A 128 9.65 5.71 -12.47
C ASP A 128 8.36 6.30 -13.05
N VAL A 129 7.69 7.16 -12.26
CA VAL A 129 6.43 7.79 -12.60
C VAL A 129 6.64 9.27 -12.84
N ARG A 130 6.06 9.77 -13.94
CA ARG A 130 5.98 11.19 -14.25
C ARG A 130 4.56 11.54 -14.66
N MET A 131 3.87 12.37 -13.85
CA MET A 131 2.52 12.83 -14.10
C MET A 131 2.52 14.35 -14.25
N GLN A 132 1.92 14.86 -15.31
CA GLN A 132 1.71 16.29 -15.49
C GLN A 132 0.34 16.65 -14.95
N LEU A 133 0.32 17.55 -13.98
CA LEU A 133 -0.89 18.17 -13.43
C LEU A 133 -1.07 19.53 -14.10
N ASN A 134 -2.26 19.79 -14.61
CA ASN A 134 -2.57 21.02 -15.31
C ASN A 134 -3.75 21.73 -14.64
N SER A 135 -3.89 23.02 -14.92
CA SER A 135 -5.01 23.84 -14.43
C SER A 135 -5.08 23.96 -12.90
N LEU A 136 -3.94 23.85 -12.24
CA LEU A 136 -3.82 24.23 -10.84
C LEU A 136 -3.78 25.76 -10.71
N VAL A 137 -4.31 26.29 -9.62
CA VAL A 137 -4.11 27.71 -9.32
C VAL A 137 -2.62 27.96 -9.12
N PRO A 138 -1.98 28.98 -9.75
CA PRO A 138 -0.54 29.23 -9.65
C PRO A 138 -0.15 29.83 -8.29
N GLN A 139 -0.34 29.08 -7.24
CA GLN A 139 0.03 29.36 -5.86
C GLN A 139 0.46 28.06 -5.15
N PRO A 140 1.19 28.14 -4.03
CA PRO A 140 1.58 26.94 -3.31
C PRO A 140 0.38 26.14 -2.79
N HIS A 141 0.37 24.84 -3.07
CA HIS A 141 -0.59 23.87 -2.56
C HIS A 141 0.08 22.95 -1.54
N ARG A 142 -0.57 22.66 -0.43
CA ARG A 142 -0.08 21.63 0.49
C ARG A 142 -0.26 20.28 -0.16
N MET A 143 0.83 19.50 -0.22
CA MET A 143 0.84 18.13 -0.68
C MET A 143 1.31 17.22 0.44
N GLN A 144 0.49 16.23 0.78
CA GLN A 144 0.80 15.16 1.72
C GLN A 144 1.07 13.89 0.92
N GLN A 145 2.06 13.13 1.35
CA GLN A 145 2.43 11.84 0.76
C GLN A 145 2.42 10.77 1.86
N PHE A 146 1.70 9.69 1.61
CA PHE A 146 1.68 8.48 2.44
C PHE A 146 2.32 7.34 1.66
N ILE A 147 3.17 6.54 2.30
CA ILE A 147 3.98 5.53 1.65
C ILE A 147 3.86 4.20 2.40
N ILE A 148 3.52 3.12 1.67
CA ILE A 148 3.58 1.75 2.16
C ILE A 148 4.64 1.04 1.32
N ASP A 149 5.77 0.73 1.92
CA ASP A 149 6.89 0.05 1.26
C ASP A 149 7.68 -0.80 2.26
N ARG A 150 8.75 -1.43 1.78
CA ARG A 150 9.67 -2.22 2.60
C ARG A 150 10.76 -1.38 3.26
N GLU A 151 11.09 -0.21 2.69
CA GLU A 151 12.22 0.64 3.13
C GLU A 151 11.87 1.41 4.39
N HIS A 152 10.61 1.81 4.55
CA HIS A 152 10.10 2.47 5.76
C HIS A 152 9.79 1.49 6.91
N ASP A 153 10.32 0.27 6.83
CA ASP A 153 10.34 -0.68 7.94
C ASP A 153 8.95 -1.18 8.36
N TYR A 154 8.12 -1.49 7.36
CA TYR A 154 6.78 -1.97 7.61
C TYR A 154 6.76 -3.17 8.59
N SER A 155 5.71 -3.32 9.39
CA SER A 155 5.66 -4.25 10.54
C SER A 155 6.16 -5.67 10.26
N PHE A 156 5.86 -6.24 9.09
CA PHE A 156 6.36 -7.54 8.68
C PHE A 156 7.88 -7.53 8.44
N ASP A 157 8.38 -6.54 7.70
CA ASP A 157 9.81 -6.41 7.39
C ASP A 157 10.62 -6.06 8.66
N HIS A 158 10.02 -5.29 9.56
CA HIS A 158 10.59 -4.98 10.88
C HIS A 158 10.71 -6.25 11.76
N TRP A 159 9.66 -7.05 11.82
CA TRP A 159 9.65 -8.33 12.52
C TRP A 159 10.70 -9.30 11.95
N LEU A 160 10.86 -9.37 10.62
CA LEU A 160 11.91 -10.16 9.97
C LEU A 160 13.30 -9.74 10.41
N ARG A 161 13.59 -8.44 10.52
CA ARG A 161 14.90 -7.94 10.97
C ARG A 161 15.22 -8.30 12.41
N TRP A 162 14.20 -8.49 13.24
CA TRP A 162 14.37 -9.00 14.60
C TRP A 162 14.64 -10.51 14.65
N GLY A 163 14.70 -11.20 13.52
CA GLY A 163 14.88 -12.65 13.42
C GLY A 163 13.58 -13.43 13.54
N ALA A 164 12.45 -12.78 13.20
CA ALA A 164 11.13 -13.40 13.17
C ALA A 164 10.71 -14.10 14.48
N PRO A 165 10.80 -13.45 15.66
CA PRO A 165 10.50 -14.08 16.94
C PRO A 165 9.02 -14.50 17.03
N ASN A 166 8.76 -15.66 17.64
CA ASN A 166 7.40 -16.12 17.89
C ASN A 166 6.80 -15.48 19.16
N ASP A 167 7.62 -15.31 20.18
CA ASP A 167 7.22 -14.71 21.45
C ASP A 167 7.64 -13.25 21.48
N LEU A 168 6.66 -12.37 21.61
CA LEU A 168 6.86 -10.92 21.67
C LEU A 168 6.52 -10.37 23.04
N SER A 169 7.36 -9.52 23.56
CA SER A 169 7.03 -8.65 24.67
C SER A 169 5.99 -7.60 24.28
N VAL A 170 5.29 -7.02 25.27
CA VAL A 170 4.34 -5.93 25.04
C VAL A 170 5.01 -4.75 24.30
N ALA A 171 6.26 -4.44 24.66
CA ALA A 171 7.01 -3.36 24.01
C ALA A 171 7.26 -3.63 22.52
N GLU A 172 7.59 -4.86 22.15
CA GLU A 172 7.78 -5.26 20.75
C GLU A 172 6.47 -5.20 19.95
N VAL A 173 5.35 -5.64 20.53
CA VAL A 173 4.02 -5.49 19.90
C VAL A 173 3.72 -4.02 19.64
N VAL A 174 3.97 -3.13 20.60
CA VAL A 174 3.78 -1.68 20.42
C VAL A 174 4.68 -1.13 19.30
N GLN A 175 5.93 -1.60 19.20
CA GLN A 175 6.83 -1.16 18.11
C GLN A 175 6.35 -1.64 16.75
N LEU A 176 5.88 -2.87 16.62
CA LEU A 176 5.31 -3.38 15.36
C LEU A 176 4.03 -2.64 14.98
N HIS A 177 3.20 -2.24 15.96
CA HIS A 177 2.06 -1.38 15.70
C HIS A 177 2.49 -0.02 15.11
N ARG A 178 3.52 0.62 15.67
CA ARG A 178 4.06 1.88 15.14
C ARG A 178 4.67 1.70 13.75
N ALA A 179 5.40 0.60 13.55
CA ALA A 179 5.97 0.26 12.25
C ALA A 179 4.92 -0.08 11.19
N SER A 180 3.66 -0.32 11.57
CA SER A 180 2.59 -0.57 10.61
C SER A 180 1.98 0.71 10.02
N GLU A 181 2.31 1.88 10.55
CA GLU A 181 1.83 3.15 10.00
C GLU A 181 2.54 3.47 8.67
N PRO A 182 1.83 4.02 7.67
CA PRO A 182 2.47 4.48 6.43
C PRO A 182 3.50 5.57 6.71
N GLY A 183 4.60 5.54 5.96
CA GLY A 183 5.52 6.67 5.91
C GLY A 183 4.79 7.95 5.52
N TYR A 184 5.13 9.09 6.15
CA TYR A 184 4.44 10.36 5.92
C TYR A 184 5.42 11.47 5.57
N ARG A 185 5.07 12.25 4.54
CA ARG A 185 5.77 13.49 4.17
C ARG A 185 4.75 14.58 3.87
N SER A 186 5.10 15.83 4.17
CA SER A 186 4.32 17.00 3.80
C SER A 186 5.23 18.03 3.15
N THR A 187 4.84 18.50 1.96
CA THR A 187 5.61 19.46 1.16
C THR A 187 4.67 20.49 0.54
N LEU A 188 5.24 21.55 -0.04
CA LEU A 188 4.50 22.47 -0.89
C LEU A 188 4.74 22.13 -2.36
N LEU A 189 3.65 21.96 -3.09
CA LEU A 189 3.62 21.86 -4.54
C LEU A 189 3.43 23.29 -5.09
N CYS A 190 4.35 23.74 -5.91
CA CYS A 190 4.29 25.08 -6.53
C CYS A 190 4.14 24.92 -8.03
N PRO A 191 2.92 25.10 -8.58
CA PRO A 191 2.72 25.15 -10.03
C PRO A 191 3.42 26.38 -10.65
N ASP A 192 3.71 26.30 -11.93
CA ASP A 192 4.19 27.45 -12.69
C ASP A 192 3.08 28.49 -12.95
N GLU A 193 3.41 29.58 -13.66
CA GLU A 193 2.45 30.65 -14.00
C GLU A 193 1.27 30.18 -14.85
N LYS A 194 1.40 29.02 -15.54
CA LYS A 194 0.33 28.40 -16.33
C LYS A 194 -0.51 27.43 -15.53
N GLY A 195 -0.18 27.22 -14.26
CA GLY A 195 -0.84 26.23 -13.41
C GLY A 195 -0.40 24.78 -13.71
N GLU A 196 0.81 24.60 -14.25
CA GLU A 196 1.36 23.29 -14.55
C GLU A 196 2.34 22.84 -13.46
N PHE A 197 2.28 21.56 -13.11
CA PHE A 197 3.23 20.91 -12.19
C PHE A 197 3.51 19.50 -12.65
N VAL A 198 4.76 19.08 -12.54
CA VAL A 198 5.18 17.70 -12.84
C VAL A 198 5.44 16.96 -11.55
N LEU A 199 4.53 16.06 -11.19
CA LEU A 199 4.74 15.09 -10.11
C LEU A 199 5.67 13.99 -10.61
N GLN A 200 6.79 13.83 -9.91
CA GLN A 200 7.73 12.73 -10.15
C GLN A 200 7.76 11.84 -8.92
N SER A 201 7.70 10.54 -9.14
CA SER A 201 7.81 9.56 -8.09
C SER A 201 8.49 8.29 -8.59
N ARG A 202 9.00 7.52 -7.66
CA ARG A 202 9.69 6.27 -7.91
C ARG A 202 9.16 5.23 -6.94
N LEU A 203 8.67 4.09 -7.47
CA LEU A 203 8.08 3.03 -6.69
C LEU A 203 8.89 1.74 -6.81
N GLN A 204 9.24 1.18 -5.67
CA GLN A 204 9.78 -0.18 -5.59
C GLN A 204 8.67 -1.21 -5.88
N PRO A 205 9.00 -2.46 -6.22
CA PRO A 205 8.01 -3.52 -6.33
C PRO A 205 7.14 -3.63 -5.05
N HIS A 206 5.83 -3.67 -5.23
CA HIS A 206 4.79 -3.72 -4.18
C HIS A 206 4.63 -2.46 -3.33
N GLU A 207 5.25 -1.37 -3.73
CA GLU A 207 5.06 -0.08 -3.07
C GLU A 207 3.72 0.55 -3.45
N VAL A 208 3.12 1.25 -2.47
CA VAL A 208 1.91 2.07 -2.64
C VAL A 208 2.21 3.47 -2.12
N GLN A 209 1.84 4.48 -2.88
CA GLN A 209 1.96 5.89 -2.49
C GLN A 209 0.63 6.61 -2.71
N LEU A 210 0.16 7.36 -1.73
CA LEU A 210 -0.97 8.27 -1.89
C LEU A 210 -0.49 9.70 -1.72
N PHE A 211 -0.73 10.52 -2.73
CA PHE A 211 -0.57 11.97 -2.68
C PHE A 211 -1.94 12.63 -2.49
N ILE A 212 -2.05 13.49 -1.51
CA ILE A 212 -3.23 14.34 -1.27
C ILE A 212 -2.81 15.79 -1.45
N ILE A 213 -3.36 16.45 -2.44
CA ILE A 213 -3.06 17.85 -2.79
C ILE A 213 -4.28 18.70 -2.42
N GLU A 214 -4.11 19.65 -1.50
CA GLU A 214 -5.14 20.59 -1.13
C GLU A 214 -5.32 21.61 -2.24
N LEU A 215 -6.51 21.65 -2.86
CA LEU A 215 -6.85 22.60 -3.89
C LEU A 215 -7.33 23.90 -3.24
N ASN A 216 -6.49 24.93 -3.25
CA ASN A 216 -6.89 26.25 -2.83
C ASN A 216 -7.83 26.83 -3.89
N ASN A 217 -9.08 27.11 -3.51
CA ASN A 217 -9.99 27.89 -4.34
C ASN A 217 -9.46 29.33 -4.37
N GLY A 218 -9.14 29.84 -5.53
CA GLY A 218 -8.77 31.24 -5.73
C GLY A 218 -9.92 32.19 -5.40
#